data_ab64416c3b70ea36cc51528664d1a3f9
#
_entry.id   ab64416c3b70ea36cc51528664d1a3f9
#
_cell.length_a   1.000
_cell.length_b   1.000
_cell.length_c   1.000
_cell.angle_alpha   90.00
_cell.angle_beta   90.00
_cell.angle_gamma   90.00
#
_symmetry.space_group_name_H-M   'P 1'
#
loop_
_entity.id
_entity.type
_entity.pdbx_description
1 polymer ?
#
loop_
_entity_poly.entity_id
_entity_poly.type
_entity_poly.pdbx_seq_one_letter_code
_entity_poly.pdbx_strand_id
1 'polypeptide(L)'
;MLFSLAFFACGSETVSQSGELLTGEEIYTARCSACHGPNLEGRVGPALHKESSASKMPNSYWIQTITMGKGSMPAVRLNDNEVQLVIDYIKSKY
;
A
#
# COMPACT_ATOMS: atom_id res chain seq x y z
N MET A 1 46.24 -18.17 -17.64
CA MET A 1 45.03 -17.61 -18.21
C MET A 1 43.97 -17.57 -17.15
N LEU A 2 43.77 -16.43 -16.65
CA LEU A 2 42.84 -16.25 -15.57
C LEU A 2 41.53 -15.77 -16.09
N PHE A 3 40.54 -16.56 -15.94
CA PHE A 3 39.20 -16.15 -16.25
C PHE A 3 38.60 -15.56 -15.00
N SER A 4 38.48 -14.28 -15.00
CA SER A 4 37.77 -13.62 -13.94
C SER A 4 36.29 -13.60 -14.32
N LEU A 5 35.58 -14.47 -13.71
CA LEU A 5 34.14 -14.41 -13.80
C LEU A 5 33.66 -13.37 -12.81
N ALA A 6 33.32 -12.25 -13.36
CA ALA A 6 32.63 -11.27 -12.57
C ALA A 6 31.17 -11.73 -12.42
N PHE A 7 30.88 -12.18 -11.28
CA PHE A 7 29.51 -12.45 -10.93
C PHE A 7 28.83 -11.14 -10.62
N PHE A 8 28.04 -10.75 -11.52
CA PHE A 8 27.10 -9.74 -11.20
C PHE A 8 25.96 -10.40 -10.48
N ALA A 9 26.00 -10.31 -9.26
CA ALA A 9 24.81 -10.49 -8.52
C ALA A 9 24.02 -9.24 -8.68
N CYS A 10 23.07 -9.32 -9.43
CA CYS A 10 22.04 -8.38 -9.41
C CYS A 10 21.31 -8.52 -8.16
N GLY A 11 21.62 -7.73 -7.40
CA GLY A 11 20.94 -7.74 -6.33
C GLY A 11 19.70 -7.13 -6.32
N SER A 12 18.92 -7.41 -6.65
CA SER A 12 17.87 -6.90 -6.63
C SER A 12 17.08 -7.01 -5.69
N GLU A 13 17.00 -6.63 -5.15
CA GLU A 13 16.40 -6.35 -4.45
C GLU A 13 15.20 -6.34 -4.37
N THR A 14 14.65 -6.71 -4.77
CA THR A 14 13.52 -6.90 -4.83
C THR A 14 12.78 -7.22 -3.92
N VAL A 15 12.94 -7.22 -3.30
CA VAL A 15 12.40 -6.99 -2.52
C VAL A 15 11.15 -7.04 -2.27
N SER A 16 10.56 -6.84 -2.93
CA SER A 16 9.26 -6.80 -2.83
C SER A 16 8.61 -7.95 -2.36
N GLN A 17 9.14 -9.05 -2.35
CA GLN A 17 8.50 -10.11 -1.92
C GLN A 17 8.17 -10.05 -0.53
N SER A 18 8.89 -9.42 0.27
CA SER A 18 8.58 -9.28 1.65
C SER A 18 7.72 -8.08 1.89
N GLY A 19 7.63 -7.18 0.98
CA GLY A 19 6.93 -5.93 1.17
C GLY A 19 7.60 -5.00 2.15
N GLU A 20 8.66 -5.43 2.78
CA GLU A 20 9.24 -4.66 3.84
C GLU A 20 9.87 -3.37 3.42
N LEU A 21 10.28 -3.29 2.18
CA LEU A 21 10.93 -2.11 1.66
C LEU A 21 10.02 -1.22 0.87
N LEU A 22 8.74 -1.52 0.82
CA LEU A 22 7.80 -0.69 0.12
C LEU A 22 7.47 0.55 0.93
N THR A 23 7.28 1.65 0.23
CA THR A 23 6.77 2.86 0.85
C THR A 23 5.25 2.81 0.88
N GLY A 24 4.65 3.65 1.68
CA GLY A 24 3.19 3.77 1.69
C GLY A 24 2.64 4.13 0.33
N GLU A 25 3.34 4.99 -0.41
CA GLU A 25 2.95 5.35 -1.77
C GLU A 25 2.97 4.16 -2.71
N GLU A 26 4.00 3.35 -2.65
CA GLU A 26 4.10 2.17 -3.49
C GLU A 26 3.00 1.15 -3.17
N ILE A 27 2.71 0.97 -1.90
CA ILE A 27 1.64 0.08 -1.47
C ILE A 27 0.30 0.60 -1.99
N TYR A 28 0.04 1.88 -1.81
CA TYR A 28 -1.20 2.48 -2.28
C TYR A 28 -1.36 2.31 -3.79
N THR A 29 -0.33 2.61 -4.53
CA THR A 29 -0.36 2.52 -5.99
C THR A 29 -0.64 1.09 -6.44
N ALA A 30 0.00 0.12 -5.80
CA ALA A 30 -0.12 -1.28 -6.20
C ALA A 30 -1.41 -1.95 -5.72
N ARG A 31 -1.93 -1.54 -4.56
CA ARG A 31 -2.99 -2.30 -3.91
C ARG A 31 -4.30 -1.55 -3.72
N CYS A 32 -4.29 -0.26 -3.82
CA CYS A 32 -5.45 0.56 -3.45
C CYS A 32 -5.96 1.43 -4.60
N SER A 33 -5.06 1.95 -5.41
CA SER A 33 -5.41 2.98 -6.38
C SER A 33 -6.35 2.52 -7.48
N ALA A 34 -6.34 1.23 -7.82
CA ALA A 34 -7.23 0.72 -8.87
C ALA A 34 -8.70 0.95 -8.53
N CYS A 35 -9.05 0.86 -7.25
CA CYS A 35 -10.42 1.05 -6.79
C CYS A 35 -10.67 2.44 -6.20
N HIS A 36 -9.66 3.02 -5.56
CA HIS A 36 -9.83 4.30 -4.86
C HIS A 36 -9.31 5.50 -5.63
N GLY A 37 -8.70 5.27 -6.79
CA GLY A 37 -8.14 6.33 -7.63
C GLY A 37 -6.72 6.69 -7.27
N PRO A 38 -5.90 7.12 -8.25
CA PRO A 38 -4.50 7.47 -8.00
C PRO A 38 -4.34 8.71 -7.11
N ASN A 39 -5.36 9.53 -7.01
CA ASN A 39 -5.34 10.73 -6.20
C ASN A 39 -6.37 10.69 -5.07
N LEU A 40 -6.71 9.50 -4.60
CA LEU A 40 -7.69 9.29 -3.53
C LEU A 40 -9.10 9.76 -3.89
N GLU A 41 -9.34 9.98 -5.16
CA GLU A 41 -10.60 10.58 -5.62
C GLU A 41 -11.80 9.64 -5.63
N GLY A 42 -11.53 8.34 -5.58
CA GLY A 42 -12.59 7.34 -5.66
C GLY A 42 -12.85 6.88 -7.09
N ARG A 43 -13.25 5.64 -7.22
CA ARG A 43 -13.71 5.03 -8.47
C ARG A 43 -14.74 3.98 -8.11
N VAL A 44 -14.40 2.71 -8.27
CA VAL A 44 -15.25 1.62 -7.78
C VAL A 44 -15.36 1.69 -6.28
N GLY A 45 -14.27 1.98 -5.59
CA GLY A 45 -14.27 2.24 -4.17
C GLY A 45 -14.47 3.72 -3.88
N PRO A 46 -14.84 4.06 -2.65
CA PRO A 46 -15.08 5.45 -2.30
C PRO A 46 -13.79 6.26 -2.26
N ALA A 47 -13.96 7.57 -2.32
CA ALA A 47 -12.85 8.49 -2.13
C ALA A 47 -12.25 8.33 -0.74
N LEU A 48 -10.96 8.58 -0.65
CA LEU A 48 -10.22 8.48 0.62
C LEU A 48 -9.54 9.80 0.99
N HIS A 49 -9.90 10.87 0.32
CA HIS A 49 -9.30 12.18 0.60
C HIS A 49 -9.84 12.77 1.91
N LYS A 50 -9.33 13.90 2.27
CA LYS A 50 -9.61 14.56 3.54
C LYS A 50 -11.10 14.75 3.84
N GLU A 51 -11.90 15.00 2.81
CA GLU A 51 -13.34 15.21 2.97
C GLU A 51 -14.13 13.91 2.96
N SER A 52 -13.51 12.77 2.77
CA SER A 52 -14.21 11.49 2.70
C SER A 52 -14.72 11.07 4.08
N SER A 53 -15.71 10.19 4.08
CA SER A 53 -16.22 9.63 5.34
C SER A 53 -15.14 8.87 6.08
N ALA A 54 -14.27 8.17 5.36
CA ALA A 54 -13.20 7.39 5.97
C ALA A 54 -12.22 8.28 6.74
N SER A 55 -12.01 9.52 6.30
CA SER A 55 -11.07 10.41 6.96
C SER A 55 -11.43 10.71 8.41
N LYS A 56 -12.69 10.53 8.75
CA LYS A 56 -13.19 10.82 10.09
C LYS A 56 -13.12 9.62 11.01
N MET A 57 -12.72 8.47 10.49
CA MET A 57 -12.70 7.24 11.25
C MET A 57 -11.38 7.04 11.97
N PRO A 58 -11.39 6.34 13.12
CA PRO A 58 -10.16 6.10 13.87
C PRO A 58 -9.23 5.12 13.15
N ASN A 59 -7.97 5.11 13.54
CA ASN A 59 -6.97 4.25 12.95
C ASN A 59 -7.38 2.77 12.95
N SER A 60 -8.04 2.34 14.02
CA SER A 60 -8.51 0.96 14.12
C SER A 60 -9.50 0.58 13.02
N TYR A 61 -10.33 1.52 12.61
CA TYR A 61 -11.25 1.29 11.51
C TYR A 61 -10.48 1.07 10.19
N TRP A 62 -9.45 1.86 9.96
CA TRP A 62 -8.63 1.72 8.77
C TRP A 62 -7.91 0.38 8.74
N ILE A 63 -7.32 0.00 9.87
CA ILE A 63 -6.62 -1.28 9.98
C ILE A 63 -7.58 -2.43 9.70
N GLN A 64 -8.73 -2.42 10.35
CA GLN A 64 -9.70 -3.49 10.20
C GLN A 64 -10.24 -3.57 8.77
N THR A 65 -10.57 -2.43 8.18
CA THR A 65 -11.09 -2.38 6.81
C THR A 65 -10.08 -2.94 5.81
N ILE A 66 -8.83 -2.56 5.92
CA ILE A 66 -7.79 -3.03 5.02
C ILE A 66 -7.53 -4.52 5.19
N THR A 67 -7.38 -4.96 6.44
CA THR A 67 -6.94 -6.33 6.71
C THR A 67 -8.07 -7.36 6.58
N MET A 68 -9.29 -6.96 6.82
CA MET A 68 -10.44 -7.87 6.80
C MET A 68 -11.39 -7.64 5.65
N GLY A 69 -11.27 -6.50 4.99
CA GLY A 69 -12.21 -6.13 3.95
C GLY A 69 -13.50 -5.57 4.52
N LYS A 70 -14.32 -5.00 3.67
CA LYS A 70 -15.61 -4.46 4.07
C LYS A 70 -16.54 -4.37 2.86
N GLY A 71 -17.71 -4.98 2.96
CA GLY A 71 -18.65 -4.99 1.85
C GLY A 71 -18.02 -5.64 0.62
N SER A 72 -17.99 -4.94 -0.49
CA SER A 72 -17.37 -5.44 -1.71
C SER A 72 -15.86 -5.23 -1.76
N MET A 73 -15.29 -4.53 -0.80
CA MET A 73 -13.85 -4.37 -0.73
C MET A 73 -13.21 -5.64 -0.16
N PRO A 74 -12.33 -6.30 -0.92
CA PRO A 74 -11.67 -7.49 -0.41
C PRO A 74 -10.59 -7.12 0.61
N ALA A 75 -10.25 -8.07 1.45
CA ALA A 75 -9.13 -7.92 2.36
C ALA A 75 -7.83 -7.77 1.56
N VAL A 76 -6.94 -6.92 2.02
CA VAL A 76 -5.64 -6.70 1.39
C VAL A 76 -4.57 -7.36 2.26
N ARG A 77 -3.76 -8.21 1.64
CA ARG A 77 -2.72 -8.91 2.39
C ARG A 77 -1.51 -8.01 2.56
N LEU A 78 -1.41 -7.45 3.72
CA LEU A 78 -0.29 -6.60 4.12
C LEU A 78 0.08 -6.97 5.55
N ASN A 79 1.35 -6.86 5.89
CA ASN A 79 1.75 -7.03 7.28
C ASN A 79 1.41 -5.76 8.06
N ASP A 80 1.54 -5.82 9.39
CA ASP A 80 1.15 -4.70 10.25
C ASP A 80 1.87 -3.41 9.90
N ASN A 81 3.15 -3.50 9.59
CA ASN A 81 3.93 -2.34 9.23
C ASN A 81 3.45 -1.72 7.92
N GLU A 82 3.19 -2.56 6.94
CA GLU A 82 2.71 -2.10 5.64
C GLU A 82 1.34 -1.44 5.74
N VAL A 83 0.46 -1.98 6.56
CA VAL A 83 -0.85 -1.39 6.78
C VAL A 83 -0.69 0.03 7.30
N GLN A 84 0.17 0.22 8.29
CA GLN A 84 0.37 1.55 8.86
C GLN A 84 1.05 2.49 7.87
N LEU A 85 1.99 1.99 7.08
CA LEU A 85 2.64 2.80 6.06
C LEU A 85 1.64 3.34 5.04
N VAL A 86 0.71 2.52 4.59
CA VAL A 86 -0.25 2.98 3.59
C VAL A 86 -1.28 3.92 4.21
N ILE A 87 -1.69 3.68 5.45
CA ILE A 87 -2.59 4.60 6.15
C ILE A 87 -1.93 5.96 6.30
N ASP A 88 -0.68 5.99 6.74
CA ASP A 88 0.05 7.23 6.92
C ASP A 88 0.23 7.97 5.59
N TYR A 89 0.49 7.24 4.51
CA TYR A 89 0.58 7.83 3.19
C TYR A 89 -0.73 8.51 2.79
N ILE A 90 -1.84 7.81 2.94
CA ILE A 90 -3.15 8.37 2.59
C ILE A 90 -3.40 9.65 3.39
N LYS A 91 -3.17 9.59 4.69
CA LYS A 91 -3.42 10.74 5.56
C LYS A 91 -2.43 11.88 5.33
N SER A 92 -1.26 11.59 4.77
CA SER A 92 -0.31 12.64 4.42
C SER A 92 -0.80 13.54 3.29
N LYS A 93 -1.84 13.12 2.59
CA LYS A 93 -2.44 13.91 1.51
C LYS A 93 -3.57 14.82 1.98
N TYR A 94 -3.87 14.80 3.25
CA TYR A 94 -4.95 15.59 3.83
C TYR A 94 -4.58 17.07 4.00
#